data_c3adbf6b505652c51803d8b6365669fc
#
_entry.id   c3adbf6b505652c51803d8b6365669fc
#
_cell.length_a   1.000
_cell.length_b   1.000
_cell.length_c   1.000
_cell.angle_alpha   90.00
_cell.angle_beta   90.00
_cell.angle_gamma   90.00
#
_symmetry.space_group_name_H-M   'P 1'
#
loop_
_entity.id
_entity.type
_entity.pdbx_description
1 polymer ?
#
loop_
_entity_poly.entity_id
_entity_poly.type
_entity_poly.pdbx_seq_one_letter_code
_entity_poly.pdbx_strand_id
1 'polypeptide(L)'
;KWQRNLTTEKLLIVQPKVGKNQLSKFVKNLEDEGVKHIYADPKSITDKKSKIKTVFTTPNADYVVINKDGKKIRGKKVGKQFKILSNKDIDVVFETAKKGLDFVIIEVKDWKIIPLENIIAKLHKIHTQIFTIAKNQKEVRKMFSILDVGVDGVIFQTGSIGEVQETLVNLGTKSFDLSKAKI
;
A
#
# COMPACT_ATOMS: atom_id res chain seq x y z
N LYS A 1 -14.75 18.30 -13.83
CA LYS A 1 -13.77 18.59 -12.76
C LYS A 1 -13.70 17.39 -11.83
N TRP A 2 -12.71 16.58 -12.08
CA TRP A 2 -12.46 15.41 -11.25
C TRP A 2 -11.56 15.85 -10.09
N GLN A 3 -12.17 16.24 -8.99
CA GLN A 3 -11.45 16.26 -7.75
C GLN A 3 -11.46 14.82 -7.23
N ARG A 4 -10.29 14.18 -7.19
CA ARG A 4 -10.10 13.05 -6.29
C ARG A 4 -10.63 13.50 -4.94
N ASN A 5 -11.60 12.77 -4.43
CA ASN A 5 -12.11 13.04 -3.08
C ASN A 5 -10.90 13.05 -2.13
N LEU A 6 -10.52 14.23 -1.66
CA LEU A 6 -9.46 14.45 -0.68
C LEU A 6 -9.73 13.73 0.65
N THR A 7 -10.85 13.04 0.76
CA THR A 7 -11.31 12.31 1.94
C THR A 7 -10.92 10.84 1.94
N THR A 8 -10.23 10.34 0.90
CA THR A 8 -9.76 8.95 0.91
C THR A 8 -8.60 8.83 1.89
N GLU A 9 -8.79 8.02 2.92
CA GLU A 9 -7.76 7.69 3.89
C GLU A 9 -6.54 7.11 3.19
N LYS A 10 -5.36 7.64 3.51
CA LYS A 10 -4.09 7.11 3.03
C LYS A 10 -3.83 5.75 3.69
N LEU A 11 -3.50 4.75 2.89
CA LEU A 11 -3.28 3.39 3.38
C LEU A 11 -1.79 3.10 3.61
N LEU A 12 -1.44 2.79 4.85
CA LEU A 12 -0.16 2.13 5.11
C LEU A 12 -0.39 0.62 5.07
N ILE A 13 0.18 -0.02 4.06
CA ILE A 13 0.09 -1.46 3.84
C ILE A 13 1.44 -2.05 4.22
N VAL A 14 1.51 -2.84 5.29
CA VAL A 14 2.78 -3.44 5.69
C VAL A 14 2.97 -4.79 4.99
N GLN A 15 4.09 -4.94 4.32
CA GLN A 15 4.53 -6.23 3.78
C GLN A 15 5.57 -6.82 4.73
N PRO A 16 5.20 -7.89 5.49
CA PRO A 16 6.10 -8.48 6.45
C PRO A 16 7.36 -9.09 5.81
N LYS A 17 8.52 -8.69 6.30
CA LYS A 17 9.82 -9.25 5.94
C LYS A 17 10.36 -10.09 7.11
N VAL A 18 9.67 -11.16 7.44
CA VAL A 18 10.00 -12.10 8.51
C VAL A 18 9.90 -13.53 8.01
N GLY A 19 10.52 -14.46 8.70
CA GLY A 19 10.43 -15.88 8.38
C GLY A 19 9.00 -16.42 8.54
N LYS A 20 8.68 -17.49 7.84
CA LYS A 20 7.35 -18.12 7.86
C LYS A 20 6.86 -18.45 9.28
N ASN A 21 7.76 -18.90 10.15
CA ASN A 21 7.44 -19.27 11.52
C ASN A 21 7.08 -18.08 12.40
N GLN A 22 7.45 -16.87 12.00
CA GLN A 22 7.21 -15.63 12.73
C GLN A 22 6.04 -14.82 12.15
N LEU A 23 5.56 -15.20 10.98
CA LEU A 23 4.61 -14.38 10.21
C LEU A 23 3.30 -14.14 10.97
N SER A 24 2.67 -15.18 11.50
CA SER A 24 1.39 -15.03 12.22
C SER A 24 1.52 -14.16 13.47
N LYS A 25 2.61 -14.30 14.21
CA LYS A 25 2.89 -13.45 15.37
C LYS A 25 3.15 -12.00 14.96
N PHE A 26 3.91 -11.82 13.89
CA PHE A 26 4.20 -10.48 13.36
C PHE A 26 2.92 -9.77 12.89
N VAL A 27 2.05 -10.48 12.18
CA VAL A 27 0.75 -9.95 11.73
C VAL A 27 -0.12 -9.53 12.92
N LYS A 28 -0.18 -10.33 13.96
CA LYS A 28 -0.91 -9.98 15.19
C LYS A 28 -0.34 -8.72 15.84
N ASN A 29 0.98 -8.61 15.92
CA ASN A 29 1.64 -7.42 16.46
C ASN A 29 1.34 -6.18 15.60
N LEU A 30 1.30 -6.31 14.28
CA LEU A 30 0.92 -5.21 13.39
C LEU A 30 -0.51 -4.75 13.66
N GLU A 31 -1.44 -5.67 13.82
CA GLU A 31 -2.84 -5.34 14.14
C GLU A 31 -2.95 -4.63 15.49
N ASP A 32 -2.22 -5.10 16.51
CA ASP A 32 -2.17 -4.48 17.84
C ASP A 32 -1.63 -3.05 17.79
N GLU A 33 -0.74 -2.75 16.85
CA GLU A 33 -0.21 -1.40 16.62
C GLU A 33 -1.14 -0.49 15.80
N GLY A 34 -2.25 -1.01 15.32
CA GLY A 34 -3.22 -0.24 14.56
C GLY A 34 -3.05 -0.32 13.04
N VAL A 35 -2.23 -1.22 12.53
CA VAL A 35 -2.13 -1.49 11.10
C VAL A 35 -3.42 -2.14 10.63
N LYS A 36 -4.03 -1.58 9.60
CA LYS A 36 -5.31 -2.05 9.06
C LYS A 36 -5.17 -2.84 7.76
N HIS A 37 -4.02 -2.77 7.10
CA HIS A 37 -3.76 -3.42 5.82
C HIS A 37 -2.38 -4.08 5.81
N ILE A 38 -2.31 -5.30 5.32
CA ILE A 38 -1.05 -6.04 5.14
C ILE A 38 -0.96 -6.61 3.73
N TYR A 39 0.24 -6.70 3.21
CA TYR A 39 0.54 -7.45 2.00
C TYR A 39 1.03 -8.85 2.41
N ALA A 40 0.10 -9.77 2.53
CA ALA A 40 0.38 -11.15 2.94
C ALA A 40 -0.79 -12.08 2.58
N ASP A 41 -0.50 -13.37 2.49
CA ASP A 41 -1.54 -14.38 2.29
C ASP A 41 -2.56 -14.30 3.45
N PRO A 42 -3.87 -14.26 3.17
CA PRO A 42 -4.90 -14.31 4.19
C PRO A 42 -4.76 -15.46 5.19
N LYS A 43 -4.15 -16.56 4.78
CA LYS A 43 -3.85 -17.71 5.66
C LYS A 43 -2.91 -17.37 6.83
N SER A 44 -2.14 -16.28 6.72
CA SER A 44 -1.27 -15.81 7.81
C SER A 44 -2.04 -15.22 8.98
N ILE A 45 -3.31 -14.89 8.78
CA ILE A 45 -4.19 -14.36 9.82
C ILE A 45 -4.84 -15.54 10.54
N THR A 46 -4.39 -15.81 11.76
CA THR A 46 -4.87 -16.93 12.57
C THR A 46 -6.01 -16.55 13.51
N ASP A 47 -6.15 -15.26 13.82
CA ASP A 47 -7.25 -14.77 14.64
C ASP A 47 -8.50 -14.56 13.77
N LYS A 48 -9.54 -15.33 14.04
CA LYS A 48 -10.84 -15.25 13.34
C LYS A 48 -11.57 -13.93 13.56
N LYS A 49 -11.21 -13.18 14.59
CA LYS A 49 -11.80 -11.86 14.90
C LYS A 49 -11.03 -10.71 14.25
N SER A 50 -9.92 -11.01 13.59
CA SER A 50 -9.10 -9.99 12.95
C SER A 50 -9.92 -9.26 11.89
N LYS A 51 -9.80 -7.92 11.89
CA LYS A 51 -10.39 -7.03 10.89
C LYS A 51 -9.36 -6.50 9.89
N ILE A 52 -8.13 -7.01 9.99
CA ILE A 52 -7.06 -6.58 9.08
C ILE A 52 -7.39 -6.98 7.64
N LYS A 53 -7.18 -6.06 6.71
CA LYS A 53 -7.40 -6.28 5.29
C LYS A 53 -6.14 -6.77 4.62
N THR A 54 -6.28 -7.70 3.69
CA THR A 54 -5.15 -8.28 2.97
C THR A 54 -5.07 -7.83 1.54
N VAL A 55 -3.85 -7.62 1.08
CA VAL A 55 -3.48 -7.42 -0.32
C VAL A 55 -2.62 -8.62 -0.71
N PHE A 56 -3.07 -9.42 -1.63
CA PHE A 56 -2.31 -10.61 -2.05
C PHE A 56 -2.80 -11.16 -3.40
N THR A 57 -2.07 -12.13 -3.91
CA THR A 57 -2.34 -12.74 -5.23
C THR A 57 -3.43 -13.81 -5.22
N THR A 58 -3.95 -14.19 -4.05
CA THR A 58 -5.01 -15.20 -3.92
C THR A 58 -6.39 -14.57 -3.97
N PRO A 59 -7.40 -15.27 -4.52
CA PRO A 59 -8.77 -14.76 -4.57
C PRO A 59 -9.42 -14.50 -3.20
N ASN A 60 -8.86 -15.05 -2.14
CA ASN A 60 -9.35 -14.86 -0.77
C ASN A 60 -8.89 -13.53 -0.15
N ALA A 61 -7.93 -12.83 -0.75
CA ALA A 61 -7.50 -11.52 -0.29
C ALA A 61 -8.62 -10.48 -0.46
N ASP A 62 -8.62 -9.43 0.35
CA ASP A 62 -9.54 -8.30 0.20
C ASP A 62 -9.21 -7.45 -1.03
N TYR A 63 -7.92 -7.26 -1.29
CA TYR A 63 -7.35 -6.63 -2.47
C TYR A 63 -6.61 -7.71 -3.25
N VAL A 64 -7.17 -8.12 -4.37
CA VAL A 64 -6.59 -9.22 -5.16
C VAL A 64 -5.67 -8.68 -6.24
N VAL A 65 -4.42 -9.09 -6.21
CA VAL A 65 -3.43 -8.75 -7.23
C VAL A 65 -3.48 -9.81 -8.33
N ILE A 66 -3.87 -9.39 -9.53
CA ILE A 66 -3.99 -10.28 -10.69
C ILE A 66 -2.79 -10.14 -11.64
N ASN A 67 -2.45 -11.22 -12.32
CA ASN A 67 -1.39 -11.24 -13.32
C ASN A 67 -1.92 -11.10 -14.77
N LYS A 68 -3.17 -11.44 -14.98
CA LYS A 68 -3.81 -11.36 -16.29
C LYS A 68 -4.96 -10.36 -16.27
N ASP A 69 -5.13 -9.63 -17.37
CA ASP A 69 -6.16 -8.61 -17.49
C ASP A 69 -7.58 -9.20 -17.43
N GLY A 70 -8.49 -8.45 -16.83
CA GLY A 70 -9.89 -8.52 -17.18
C GLY A 70 -10.83 -9.27 -16.26
N LYS A 71 -10.47 -9.68 -15.02
CA LYS A 71 -11.46 -10.31 -14.13
C LYS A 71 -11.80 -9.44 -12.93
N LYS A 72 -13.02 -8.91 -12.92
CA LYS A 72 -13.62 -8.41 -11.68
C LYS A 72 -14.00 -9.61 -10.80
N ILE A 73 -13.69 -9.52 -9.52
CA ILE A 73 -14.08 -10.51 -8.51
C ILE A 73 -15.09 -9.84 -7.59
N ARG A 74 -16.28 -10.42 -7.51
CA ARG A 74 -17.37 -9.85 -6.71
C ARG A 74 -16.97 -9.68 -5.26
N GLY A 75 -17.20 -8.49 -4.72
CA GLY A 75 -16.89 -8.16 -3.33
C GLY A 75 -15.41 -7.93 -3.05
N LYS A 76 -14.58 -7.91 -4.07
CA LYS A 76 -13.14 -7.71 -3.94
C LYS A 76 -12.68 -6.50 -4.75
N LYS A 77 -11.62 -5.85 -4.28
CA LYS A 77 -10.88 -4.90 -5.09
C LYS A 77 -9.83 -5.65 -5.90
N VAL A 78 -9.73 -5.33 -7.18
CA VAL A 78 -8.84 -6.03 -8.10
C VAL A 78 -7.84 -5.03 -8.67
N GLY A 79 -6.57 -5.37 -8.61
CA GLY A 79 -5.49 -4.54 -9.11
C GLY A 79 -4.36 -5.35 -9.70
N LYS A 80 -3.37 -4.64 -10.23
CA LYS A 80 -2.22 -5.25 -10.87
C LYS A 80 -0.94 -4.55 -10.45
N GLN A 81 0.14 -5.31 -10.33
CA GLN A 81 1.47 -4.77 -10.05
C GLN A 81 2.20 -4.53 -11.36
N PHE A 82 2.83 -3.35 -11.45
CA PHE A 82 3.62 -2.94 -12.61
C PHE A 82 5.02 -2.54 -12.18
N LYS A 83 5.99 -3.00 -12.94
CA LYS A 83 7.38 -2.59 -12.80
C LYS A 83 7.67 -1.49 -13.83
N ILE A 84 8.06 -0.32 -13.35
CA ILE A 84 8.33 0.84 -14.19
C ILE A 84 9.82 0.94 -14.43
N LEU A 85 10.22 0.79 -15.68
CA LEU A 85 11.61 0.91 -16.14
C LEU A 85 11.80 2.16 -16.98
N SER A 86 10.72 2.67 -17.59
CA SER A 86 10.75 3.83 -18.46
C SER A 86 9.41 4.58 -18.45
N ASN A 87 9.37 5.78 -19.01
CA ASN A 87 8.12 6.54 -19.15
C ASN A 87 7.06 5.83 -20.00
N LYS A 88 7.47 4.96 -20.91
CA LYS A 88 6.53 4.14 -21.70
C LYS A 88 5.74 3.18 -20.83
N ASP A 89 6.34 2.67 -19.76
CA ASP A 89 5.66 1.78 -18.83
C ASP A 89 4.53 2.50 -18.09
N ILE A 90 4.69 3.80 -17.83
CA ILE A 90 3.64 4.62 -17.21
C ILE A 90 2.40 4.68 -18.12
N ASP A 91 2.60 4.82 -19.43
CA ASP A 91 1.49 4.80 -20.38
C ASP A 91 0.78 3.44 -20.42
N VAL A 92 1.52 2.35 -20.31
CA VAL A 92 0.94 0.99 -20.19
C VAL A 92 0.09 0.87 -18.92
N VAL A 93 0.57 1.38 -17.79
CA VAL A 93 -0.19 1.39 -16.54
C VAL A 93 -1.50 2.16 -16.72
N PHE A 94 -1.43 3.35 -17.28
CA PHE A 94 -2.59 4.20 -17.53
C PHE A 94 -3.64 3.49 -18.40
N GLU A 95 -3.21 2.95 -19.54
CA GLU A 95 -4.12 2.27 -20.46
C GLU A 95 -4.74 0.99 -19.86
N THR A 96 -3.96 0.24 -19.09
CA THR A 96 -4.44 -0.95 -18.39
C THR A 96 -5.44 -0.60 -17.28
N ALA A 97 -5.12 0.42 -16.49
CA ALA A 97 -5.95 0.85 -15.37
C ALA A 97 -7.32 1.38 -15.84
N LYS A 98 -7.38 2.06 -16.96
CA LYS A 98 -8.62 2.54 -17.57
C LYS A 98 -9.62 1.43 -17.87
N LYS A 99 -9.16 0.20 -18.03
CA LYS A 99 -10.01 -0.96 -18.30
C LYS A 99 -10.80 -1.44 -17.08
N GLY A 100 -10.60 -0.81 -15.92
CA GLY A 100 -11.40 -1.06 -14.72
C GLY A 100 -10.65 -1.65 -13.52
N LEU A 101 -9.35 -1.40 -13.39
CA LEU A 101 -8.62 -1.76 -12.19
C LEU A 101 -9.01 -0.85 -11.02
N ASP A 102 -9.22 -1.43 -9.85
CA ASP A 102 -9.49 -0.70 -8.61
C ASP A 102 -8.23 -0.06 -8.04
N PHE A 103 -7.09 -0.74 -8.21
CA PHE A 103 -5.79 -0.22 -7.78
C PHE A 103 -4.66 -0.72 -8.70
N VAL A 104 -3.55 -0.01 -8.64
CA VAL A 104 -2.29 -0.42 -9.24
C VAL A 104 -1.19 -0.36 -8.19
N ILE A 105 -0.27 -1.32 -8.25
CA ILE A 105 0.94 -1.31 -7.43
C ILE A 105 2.10 -0.94 -8.34
N ILE A 106 2.76 0.16 -8.04
CA ILE A 106 3.87 0.68 -8.83
C ILE A 106 5.18 0.35 -8.14
N GLU A 107 6.00 -0.46 -8.80
CA GLU A 107 7.36 -0.78 -8.38
C GLU A 107 8.34 -0.06 -9.29
N VAL A 108 9.20 0.77 -8.71
CA VAL A 108 10.28 1.46 -9.42
C VAL A 108 11.61 1.11 -8.75
N LYS A 109 12.57 0.71 -9.56
CA LYS A 109 13.90 0.35 -9.05
C LYS A 109 14.65 1.55 -8.48
N ASP A 110 14.53 2.70 -9.14
CA ASP A 110 15.19 3.93 -8.73
C ASP A 110 14.26 5.14 -8.95
N TRP A 111 13.75 5.68 -7.85
CA TRP A 111 12.87 6.84 -7.84
C TRP A 111 13.55 8.14 -8.25
N LYS A 112 14.89 8.18 -8.36
CA LYS A 112 15.63 9.32 -8.89
C LYS A 112 15.55 9.39 -10.41
N ILE A 113 15.46 8.23 -11.07
CA ILE A 113 15.41 8.13 -12.53
C ILE A 113 13.99 8.37 -13.03
N ILE A 114 13.01 7.79 -12.34
CA ILE A 114 11.60 7.97 -12.68
C ILE A 114 10.89 8.62 -11.49
N PRO A 115 10.72 9.95 -11.53
CA PRO A 115 10.10 10.67 -10.43
C PRO A 115 8.65 10.26 -10.22
N LEU A 116 8.29 10.04 -8.96
CA LEU A 116 6.93 9.66 -8.57
C LEU A 116 5.91 10.73 -8.99
N GLU A 117 6.32 11.99 -9.01
CA GLU A 117 5.49 13.11 -9.45
C GLU A 117 4.95 12.93 -10.88
N ASN A 118 5.78 12.39 -11.78
CA ASN A 118 5.38 12.14 -13.17
C ASN A 118 4.33 11.04 -13.25
N ILE A 119 4.48 10.00 -12.43
CA ILE A 119 3.53 8.89 -12.35
C ILE A 119 2.19 9.38 -11.80
N ILE A 120 2.21 10.13 -10.70
CA ILE A 120 1.01 10.70 -10.09
C ILE A 120 0.31 11.64 -11.07
N ALA A 121 1.05 12.53 -11.73
CA ALA A 121 0.50 13.48 -12.69
C ALA A 121 -0.24 12.77 -13.83
N LYS A 122 0.29 11.65 -14.30
CA LYS A 122 -0.34 10.86 -15.37
C LYS A 122 -1.56 10.09 -14.86
N LEU A 123 -1.44 9.44 -13.71
CA LEU A 123 -2.45 8.50 -13.20
C LEU A 123 -3.56 9.16 -12.38
N HIS A 124 -3.39 10.41 -11.92
CA HIS A 124 -4.44 11.07 -11.13
C HIS A 124 -5.73 11.32 -11.92
N LYS A 125 -5.68 11.24 -13.23
CA LYS A 125 -6.85 11.42 -14.13
C LYS A 125 -7.79 10.23 -14.12
N ILE A 126 -7.40 9.12 -13.54
CA ILE A 126 -8.22 7.92 -13.43
C ILE A 126 -8.62 7.65 -11.99
N HIS A 127 -9.72 6.92 -11.79
CA HIS A 127 -10.24 6.60 -10.45
C HIS A 127 -9.51 5.46 -9.74
N THR A 128 -8.46 4.94 -10.34
CA THR A 128 -7.68 3.84 -9.81
C THR A 128 -6.82 4.33 -8.64
N GLN A 129 -6.81 3.60 -7.54
CA GLN A 129 -5.91 3.87 -6.42
C GLN A 129 -4.46 3.54 -6.81
N ILE A 130 -3.53 4.39 -6.39
CA ILE A 130 -2.10 4.21 -6.67
C ILE A 130 -1.40 3.79 -5.38
N PHE A 131 -0.83 2.58 -5.40
CA PHE A 131 0.01 2.05 -4.33
C PHE A 131 1.45 1.98 -4.81
N THR A 132 2.38 2.37 -3.96
CA THR A 132 3.82 2.30 -4.23
C THR A 132 4.50 1.42 -3.20
N ILE A 133 5.71 0.95 -3.50
CA ILE A 133 6.50 0.10 -2.61
C ILE A 133 7.63 0.92 -2.00
N ALA A 134 7.72 0.91 -0.69
CA ALA A 134 8.77 1.56 0.08
C ALA A 134 9.57 0.53 0.89
N LYS A 135 10.88 0.73 0.98
CA LYS A 135 11.79 -0.15 1.70
C LYS A 135 12.24 0.39 3.05
N ASN A 136 11.95 1.65 3.33
CA ASN A 136 12.31 2.32 4.58
C ASN A 136 11.32 3.44 4.89
N GLN A 137 11.38 3.94 6.13
CA GLN A 137 10.48 4.99 6.62
C GLN A 137 10.61 6.31 5.85
N LYS A 138 11.80 6.65 5.42
CA LYS A 138 12.06 7.88 4.65
C LYS A 138 11.32 7.83 3.32
N GLU A 139 11.34 6.70 2.64
CA GLU A 139 10.58 6.50 1.40
C GLU A 139 9.08 6.59 1.64
N VAL A 140 8.57 5.97 2.70
CA VAL A 140 7.14 6.05 3.06
C VAL A 140 6.69 7.50 3.21
N ARG A 141 7.42 8.27 4.01
CA ARG A 141 7.10 9.69 4.24
C ARG A 141 7.16 10.50 2.95
N LYS A 142 8.19 10.28 2.14
CA LYS A 142 8.35 10.95 0.86
C LYS A 142 7.18 10.66 -0.07
N MET A 143 6.77 9.42 -0.19
CA MET A 143 5.68 9.01 -1.08
C MET A 143 4.33 9.63 -0.70
N PHE A 144 4.02 9.72 0.59
CA PHE A 144 2.79 10.36 1.04
C PHE A 144 2.83 11.89 0.97
N SER A 145 4.01 12.50 0.98
CA SER A 145 4.16 13.95 0.99
C SER A 145 4.33 14.58 -0.40
N ILE A 146 4.60 13.77 -1.42
CA ILE A 146 4.78 14.28 -2.79
C ILE A 146 3.45 14.79 -3.33
N LEU A 147 3.42 16.08 -3.65
CA LEU A 147 2.22 16.81 -4.06
C LEU A 147 1.12 16.73 -2.98
N ASP A 148 0.18 17.64 -2.99
CA ASP A 148 -0.95 17.64 -2.05
C ASP A 148 -1.80 16.37 -2.15
N VAL A 149 -1.76 15.71 -3.29
CA VAL A 149 -2.51 14.48 -3.56
C VAL A 149 -1.77 13.22 -3.09
N GLY A 150 -0.46 13.15 -3.33
CA GLY A 150 0.37 11.98 -3.01
C GLY A 150 -0.13 10.68 -3.65
N VAL A 151 0.31 9.56 -3.10
CA VAL A 151 -0.21 8.23 -3.43
C VAL A 151 -1.35 7.86 -2.49
N ASP A 152 -2.20 6.93 -2.89
CA ASP A 152 -3.32 6.45 -2.06
C ASP A 152 -2.87 5.47 -0.98
N GLY A 153 -1.81 4.74 -1.25
CA GLY A 153 -1.24 3.80 -0.30
C GLY A 153 0.24 3.54 -0.54
N VAL A 154 0.92 3.12 0.51
CA VAL A 154 2.33 2.70 0.44
C VAL A 154 2.44 1.31 1.04
N ILE A 155 3.06 0.40 0.29
CA ILE A 155 3.41 -0.94 0.75
C ILE A 155 4.80 -0.84 1.36
N PHE A 156 4.84 -0.87 2.68
CA PHE A 156 6.07 -0.77 3.46
C PHE A 156 6.63 -2.16 3.73
N GLN A 157 7.75 -2.48 3.10
CA GLN A 157 8.46 -3.75 3.29
C GLN A 157 9.35 -3.64 4.53
N THR A 158 8.97 -4.28 5.62
CA THR A 158 9.73 -4.26 6.87
C THR A 158 9.48 -5.49 7.73
N GLY A 159 10.48 -5.86 8.52
CA GLY A 159 10.39 -6.88 9.56
C GLY A 159 10.47 -6.30 10.98
N SER A 160 10.36 -4.98 11.14
CA SER A 160 10.52 -4.28 12.41
C SER A 160 9.21 -3.60 12.84
N ILE A 161 8.65 -4.06 13.96
CA ILE A 161 7.49 -3.41 14.59
C ILE A 161 7.83 -1.97 15.00
N GLY A 162 9.06 -1.73 15.50
CA GLY A 162 9.50 -0.40 15.87
C GLY A 162 9.46 0.60 14.72
N GLU A 163 9.88 0.18 13.52
CA GLU A 163 9.78 1.02 12.32
C GLU A 163 8.34 1.33 11.94
N VAL A 164 7.45 0.35 12.08
CA VAL A 164 6.02 0.55 11.82
C VAL A 164 5.41 1.53 12.81
N GLN A 165 5.70 1.39 14.10
CA GLN A 165 5.23 2.30 15.14
C GLN A 165 5.65 3.75 14.85
N GLU A 166 6.92 3.95 14.55
CA GLU A 166 7.48 5.26 14.20
C GLU A 166 6.82 5.86 12.96
N THR A 167 6.62 5.04 11.94
CA THR A 167 5.96 5.45 10.70
C THR A 167 4.52 5.89 10.96
N LEU A 168 3.76 5.15 11.75
CA LEU A 168 2.38 5.50 12.10
C LEU A 168 2.30 6.82 12.87
N VAL A 169 3.22 7.06 13.80
CA VAL A 169 3.31 8.33 14.53
C VAL A 169 3.60 9.49 13.55
N ASN A 170 4.57 9.31 12.67
CA ASN A 170 4.97 10.33 11.69
C ASN A 170 3.87 10.66 10.67
N LEU A 171 3.02 9.69 10.36
CA LEU A 171 1.86 9.91 9.49
C LEU A 171 0.66 10.54 10.21
N GLY A 172 0.74 10.71 11.54
CA GLY A 172 -0.38 11.23 12.35
C GLY A 172 -1.55 10.25 12.48
N THR A 173 -1.37 8.99 12.11
CA THR A 173 -2.42 7.97 12.20
C THR A 173 -2.54 7.35 13.59
N LYS A 174 -1.51 7.54 14.42
CA LYS A 174 -1.47 7.11 15.81
C LYS A 174 -1.20 8.32 16.69
N SER A 175 -2.12 8.66 17.57
CA SER A 175 -1.91 9.72 18.55
C SER A 175 -0.83 9.30 19.54
N PHE A 176 0.12 10.20 19.80
CA PHE A 176 1.13 9.99 20.82
C PHE A 176 0.48 10.13 22.20
N ASP A 177 0.46 9.05 22.98
CA ASP A 177 -0.04 9.09 24.35
C ASP A 177 1.06 9.57 25.29
N LEU A 178 1.02 10.87 25.62
CA LEU A 178 1.97 11.50 26.53
C LEU A 178 1.94 10.89 27.93
N SER A 179 0.86 10.24 28.34
CA SER A 179 0.75 9.60 29.65
C SER A 179 1.65 8.36 29.78
N LYS A 180 2.05 7.77 28.67
CA LYS A 180 2.96 6.60 28.60
C LYS A 180 4.41 6.98 28.31
N ALA A 181 4.68 8.23 27.97
CA ALA A 181 6.03 8.72 27.80
C ALA A 181 6.61 9.00 29.19
N LYS A 182 7.27 8.02 29.78
CA LYS A 182 8.16 8.29 30.93
C LYS A 182 9.37 9.05 30.40
N ILE A 183 9.42 10.28 30.77
CA ILE A 183 10.62 11.08 30.63
C ILE A 183 11.64 10.63 31.70
#